data_43cd357c7e2c64736d990c8567b30357
#
_entry.id   43cd357c7e2c64736d990c8567b30357
#
_cell.length_a   1.000
_cell.length_b   1.000
_cell.length_c   1.000
_cell.angle_alpha   90.00
_cell.angle_beta   90.00
_cell.angle_gamma   90.00
#
_symmetry.space_group_name_H-M   'P 1'
#
loop_
_entity.id
_entity.type
_entity.pdbx_description
1 polymer ?
#
loop_
_entity_poly.entity_id
_entity_poly.type
_entity_poly.pdbx_seq_one_letter_code
_entity_poly.pdbx_strand_id
1 'polypeptide(L)'
;MDTMENKELEIQNEELDRKMSKYVVPVKRDEKMLKTFVKFSNNVRHPRVTGYMVIVGGTLAILPFVNKEIELPGVIICHVMGTLMVLMGIFRHWIGVYMLKSNPQTQLNEELTYLFGNTGVKVEKGANIEHMGSYKKIYRVWEDEKHFYIGMNEDDLAVLPKDHFEVGDVGTFRDFILEKSRAIYTWKPTRVDNVIKQNILNFKVRMTQMRMGANEEEK
;
A
#
# COMPACT_ATOMS: atom_id res chain seq x y z
N MET A 1 -31.88 -25.93 -15.09
CA MET A 1 -32.77 -24.77 -14.86
C MET A 1 -32.20 -23.85 -13.77
N ASP A 2 -31.62 -24.37 -12.71
CA ASP A 2 -31.04 -23.59 -11.57
C ASP A 2 -29.86 -22.64 -11.92
N THR A 3 -29.11 -22.92 -12.99
CA THR A 3 -27.92 -22.13 -13.33
C THR A 3 -28.21 -20.80 -14.02
N MET A 4 -29.33 -20.68 -14.72
CA MET A 4 -29.74 -19.41 -15.34
C MET A 4 -30.41 -18.48 -14.32
N GLU A 5 -31.24 -19.00 -13.47
CA GLU A 5 -31.93 -18.25 -12.43
C GLU A 5 -30.97 -17.67 -11.39
N ASN A 6 -29.94 -18.43 -10.99
CA ASN A 6 -28.86 -17.94 -10.14
C ASN A 6 -28.05 -16.80 -10.80
N LYS A 7 -27.82 -16.89 -12.12
CA LYS A 7 -27.08 -15.85 -12.84
C LYS A 7 -27.86 -14.54 -12.98
N GLU A 8 -29.19 -14.64 -13.18
CA GLU A 8 -30.06 -13.45 -13.20
C GLU A 8 -30.16 -12.78 -11.84
N LEU A 9 -30.23 -13.55 -10.76
CA LEU A 9 -30.22 -13.05 -9.39
C LEU A 9 -28.86 -12.37 -9.03
N GLU A 10 -27.74 -12.91 -9.47
CA GLU A 10 -26.44 -12.30 -9.29
C GLU A 10 -26.35 -10.95 -10.00
N ILE A 11 -26.75 -10.87 -11.27
CA ILE A 11 -26.76 -9.64 -12.07
C ILE A 11 -27.68 -8.57 -11.43
N GLN A 12 -28.85 -8.96 -10.93
CA GLN A 12 -29.74 -8.02 -10.23
C GLN A 12 -29.15 -7.47 -8.94
N ASN A 13 -28.44 -8.31 -8.18
CA ASN A 13 -27.78 -7.90 -6.95
C ASN A 13 -26.61 -6.94 -7.23
N GLU A 14 -25.86 -7.15 -8.30
CA GLU A 14 -24.78 -6.26 -8.76
C GLU A 14 -25.30 -4.89 -9.16
N GLU A 15 -26.36 -4.83 -9.96
CA GLU A 15 -26.99 -3.56 -10.31
C GLU A 15 -27.54 -2.80 -9.11
N LEU A 16 -28.09 -3.53 -8.13
CA LEU A 16 -28.61 -2.94 -6.90
C LEU A 16 -27.47 -2.35 -6.05
N ASP A 17 -26.36 -3.08 -5.92
CA ASP A 17 -25.19 -2.62 -5.19
C ASP A 17 -24.55 -1.38 -5.83
N ARG A 18 -24.47 -1.31 -7.15
CA ARG A 18 -24.04 -0.11 -7.87
C ARG A 18 -24.98 1.08 -7.63
N LYS A 19 -26.28 0.86 -7.72
CA LYS A 19 -27.31 1.90 -7.48
C LYS A 19 -27.32 2.40 -6.03
N MET A 20 -26.96 1.55 -5.07
CA MET A 20 -26.87 1.91 -3.65
C MET A 20 -25.51 2.52 -3.26
N SER A 21 -24.52 2.50 -4.15
CA SER A 21 -23.21 3.05 -3.89
C SER A 21 -23.17 4.56 -4.10
N LYS A 22 -22.55 5.27 -3.14
CA LYS A 22 -22.36 6.73 -3.24
C LYS A 22 -21.26 7.12 -4.21
N TYR A 23 -20.23 6.25 -4.31
CA TYR A 23 -19.13 6.44 -5.26
C TYR A 23 -18.83 5.12 -5.93
N VAL A 24 -18.59 5.18 -7.24
CA VAL A 24 -18.22 4.05 -8.09
C VAL A 24 -16.97 4.42 -8.85
N VAL A 25 -15.91 3.64 -8.68
CA VAL A 25 -14.60 3.93 -9.28
C VAL A 25 -14.08 2.68 -9.98
N PRO A 26 -14.26 2.57 -11.30
CA PRO A 26 -13.61 1.51 -12.08
C PRO A 26 -12.12 1.75 -12.17
N VAL A 27 -11.35 0.71 -11.97
CA VAL A 27 -9.89 0.71 -12.02
C VAL A 27 -9.40 -0.45 -12.85
N LYS A 28 -8.69 -0.15 -13.92
CA LYS A 28 -8.01 -1.16 -14.72
C LYS A 28 -6.61 -1.40 -14.17
N ARG A 29 -6.32 -2.65 -13.81
CA ARG A 29 -5.02 -3.07 -13.26
C ARG A 29 -4.00 -3.24 -14.40
N ASP A 30 -3.72 -2.16 -15.13
CA ASP A 30 -2.73 -2.11 -16.20
C ASP A 30 -1.29 -1.92 -15.66
N GLU A 31 -0.31 -1.96 -16.55
CA GLU A 31 1.10 -1.76 -16.17
C GLU A 31 1.37 -0.39 -15.55
N LYS A 32 0.65 0.65 -15.99
CA LYS A 32 0.78 2.01 -15.45
C LYS A 32 0.28 2.07 -14.01
N MET A 33 -0.85 1.41 -13.73
CA MET A 33 -1.39 1.31 -12.38
C MET A 33 -0.46 0.51 -11.46
N LEU A 34 0.12 -0.61 -11.93
CA LEU A 34 1.10 -1.36 -11.15
C LEU A 34 2.34 -0.54 -10.84
N LYS A 35 2.86 0.22 -11.79
CA LYS A 35 3.99 1.14 -11.55
C LYS A 35 3.64 2.21 -10.50
N THR A 36 2.42 2.76 -10.59
CA THR A 36 1.93 3.75 -9.61
C THR A 36 1.83 3.14 -8.22
N PHE A 37 1.24 1.95 -8.10
CA PHE A 37 1.13 1.19 -6.86
C PHE A 37 2.52 0.91 -6.24
N VAL A 38 3.46 0.35 -7.00
CA VAL A 38 4.81 0.00 -6.52
C VAL A 38 5.58 1.26 -6.11
N LYS A 39 5.50 2.32 -6.91
CA LYS A 39 6.15 3.61 -6.60
C LYS A 39 5.62 4.18 -5.28
N PHE A 40 4.31 4.18 -5.10
CA PHE A 40 3.68 4.65 -3.88
C PHE A 40 4.06 3.76 -2.68
N SER A 41 3.94 2.45 -2.81
CA SER A 41 4.29 1.50 -1.75
C SER A 41 5.74 1.66 -1.30
N ASN A 42 6.68 1.75 -2.25
CA ASN A 42 8.10 1.90 -1.95
C ASN A 42 8.45 3.24 -1.29
N ASN A 43 7.82 4.33 -1.73
CA ASN A 43 8.19 5.68 -1.28
C ASN A 43 7.41 6.14 -0.05
N VAL A 44 6.18 5.68 0.11
CA VAL A 44 5.25 6.17 1.13
C VAL A 44 5.00 5.16 2.23
N ARG A 45 4.70 3.90 1.87
CA ARG A 45 4.43 2.86 2.88
C ARG A 45 5.71 2.29 3.50
N HIS A 46 6.72 2.03 2.68
CA HIS A 46 7.97 1.40 3.12
C HIS A 46 9.22 2.24 2.76
N PRO A 47 9.27 3.53 3.15
CA PRO A 47 10.32 4.45 2.71
C PRO A 47 11.71 4.08 3.23
N ARG A 48 11.80 3.37 4.36
CA ARG A 48 13.08 3.02 5.02
C ARG A 48 13.78 1.83 4.40
N VAL A 49 13.03 0.89 3.78
CA VAL A 49 13.60 -0.37 3.29
C VAL A 49 14.73 -0.14 2.29
N THR A 50 14.55 0.81 1.35
CA THR A 50 15.61 1.17 0.40
C THR A 50 16.85 1.70 1.12
N GLY A 51 16.66 2.57 2.13
CA GLY A 51 17.77 3.11 2.92
C GLY A 51 18.53 2.02 3.66
N TYR A 52 17.82 1.12 4.32
CA TYR A 52 18.45 -0.02 5.00
C TYR A 52 19.23 -0.92 4.05
N MET A 53 18.67 -1.25 2.89
CA MET A 53 19.36 -2.09 1.91
C MET A 53 20.65 -1.44 1.40
N VAL A 54 20.63 -0.12 1.14
CA VAL A 54 21.81 0.61 0.67
C VAL A 54 22.86 0.76 1.77
N ILE A 55 22.46 1.08 3.01
CA ILE A 55 23.38 1.23 4.14
C ILE A 55 24.00 -0.13 4.49
N VAL A 56 23.19 -1.15 4.73
CA VAL A 56 23.70 -2.48 5.11
C VAL A 56 24.53 -3.09 3.99
N GLY A 57 24.07 -3.01 2.75
CA GLY A 57 24.82 -3.51 1.59
C GLY A 57 26.14 -2.75 1.39
N GLY A 58 26.13 -1.43 1.52
CA GLY A 58 27.32 -0.60 1.45
C GLY A 58 28.33 -0.91 2.57
N THR A 59 27.85 -1.05 3.80
CA THR A 59 28.69 -1.44 4.94
C THR A 59 29.32 -2.82 4.70
N LEU A 60 28.52 -3.79 4.25
CA LEU A 60 29.01 -5.14 3.94
C LEU A 60 30.07 -5.13 2.82
N ALA A 61 29.87 -4.34 1.79
CA ALA A 61 30.84 -4.20 0.69
C ALA A 61 32.15 -3.54 1.12
N ILE A 62 32.11 -2.62 2.10
CA ILE A 62 33.30 -1.90 2.59
C ILE A 62 34.02 -2.67 3.71
N LEU A 63 33.32 -3.55 4.42
CA LEU A 63 33.87 -4.26 5.58
C LEU A 63 35.24 -4.91 5.37
N PRO A 64 35.51 -5.60 4.24
CA PRO A 64 36.83 -6.22 4.01
C PRO A 64 38.01 -5.23 3.87
N PHE A 65 37.73 -3.97 3.49
CA PHE A 65 38.78 -2.95 3.42
C PHE A 65 39.18 -2.45 4.82
N VAL A 66 38.24 -2.50 5.76
CA VAL A 66 38.46 -2.08 7.15
C VAL A 66 39.06 -3.21 7.98
N ASN A 67 38.56 -4.42 7.80
CA ASN A 67 39.02 -5.61 8.53
C ASN A 67 39.84 -6.52 7.62
N LYS A 68 41.17 -6.41 7.72
CA LYS A 68 42.15 -7.15 6.91
C LYS A 68 42.33 -8.63 7.34
N GLU A 69 41.70 -9.04 8.44
CA GLU A 69 41.77 -10.43 8.92
C GLU A 69 40.79 -11.35 8.18
N ILE A 70 39.92 -10.77 7.34
CA ILE A 70 38.95 -11.55 6.54
C ILE A 70 39.70 -12.26 5.43
N GLU A 71 39.60 -13.58 5.40
CA GLU A 71 40.19 -14.41 4.34
C GLU A 71 39.57 -14.11 2.96
N LEU A 72 40.30 -14.40 1.89
CA LEU A 72 39.90 -14.11 0.51
C LEU A 72 38.48 -14.58 0.14
N PRO A 73 38.02 -15.80 0.51
CA PRO A 73 36.64 -16.21 0.25
C PRO A 73 35.60 -15.30 0.93
N GLY A 74 35.87 -14.89 2.16
CA GLY A 74 35.00 -13.96 2.92
C GLY A 74 34.94 -12.59 2.26
N VAL A 75 36.08 -12.06 1.77
CA VAL A 75 36.16 -10.80 1.02
C VAL A 75 35.22 -10.84 -0.20
N ILE A 76 35.32 -11.91 -1.01
CA ILE A 76 34.49 -12.08 -2.21
C ILE A 76 33.01 -12.11 -1.86
N ILE A 77 32.63 -12.91 -0.84
CA ILE A 77 31.24 -13.03 -0.40
C ILE A 77 30.69 -11.66 0.06
N CYS A 78 31.46 -10.94 0.89
CA CYS A 78 31.04 -9.61 1.37
C CYS A 78 30.83 -8.61 0.22
N HIS A 79 31.74 -8.57 -0.75
CA HIS A 79 31.58 -7.69 -1.90
C HIS A 79 30.38 -8.05 -2.78
N VAL A 80 30.23 -9.33 -3.11
CA VAL A 80 29.12 -9.80 -3.96
C VAL A 80 27.78 -9.54 -3.27
N MET A 81 27.61 -9.95 -2.02
CA MET A 81 26.37 -9.77 -1.26
C MET A 81 26.08 -8.28 -1.01
N GLY A 82 27.08 -7.51 -0.60
CA GLY A 82 26.94 -6.09 -0.37
C GLY A 82 26.52 -5.33 -1.63
N THR A 83 27.19 -5.59 -2.75
CA THR A 83 26.85 -4.99 -4.05
C THR A 83 25.45 -5.41 -4.49
N LEU A 84 25.10 -6.68 -4.36
CA LEU A 84 23.75 -7.18 -4.69
C LEU A 84 22.69 -6.48 -3.87
N MET A 85 22.87 -6.31 -2.56
CA MET A 85 21.94 -5.59 -1.70
C MET A 85 21.77 -4.12 -2.10
N VAL A 86 22.87 -3.43 -2.42
CA VAL A 86 22.82 -2.04 -2.91
C VAL A 86 22.02 -1.96 -4.21
N LEU A 87 22.32 -2.83 -5.17
CA LEU A 87 21.60 -2.88 -6.44
C LEU A 87 20.12 -3.17 -6.24
N MET A 88 19.75 -4.14 -5.40
CA MET A 88 18.35 -4.44 -5.05
C MET A 88 17.67 -3.23 -4.41
N GLY A 89 18.36 -2.48 -3.56
CA GLY A 89 17.83 -1.25 -2.95
C GLY A 89 17.55 -0.15 -4.00
N ILE A 90 18.47 0.06 -4.94
CA ILE A 90 18.34 1.06 -6.01
C ILE A 90 17.25 0.65 -7.02
N PHE A 91 17.28 -0.60 -7.48
CA PHE A 91 16.35 -1.12 -8.49
C PHE A 91 15.05 -1.68 -7.91
N ARG A 92 14.78 -1.47 -6.61
CA ARG A 92 13.61 -1.99 -5.90
C ARG A 92 12.29 -1.73 -6.63
N HIS A 93 12.17 -0.56 -7.26
CA HIS A 93 10.97 -0.22 -8.02
C HIS A 93 10.74 -1.16 -9.22
N TRP A 94 11.79 -1.40 -10.00
CA TRP A 94 11.74 -2.30 -11.15
C TRP A 94 11.49 -3.74 -10.73
N ILE A 95 12.20 -4.19 -9.69
CA ILE A 95 12.04 -5.53 -9.12
C ILE A 95 10.60 -5.72 -8.64
N GLY A 96 10.02 -4.75 -7.91
CA GLY A 96 8.65 -4.83 -7.44
C GLY A 96 7.61 -4.92 -8.56
N VAL A 97 7.77 -4.14 -9.64
CA VAL A 97 6.90 -4.23 -10.82
C VAL A 97 7.05 -5.59 -11.51
N TYR A 98 8.28 -6.07 -11.66
CA TYR A 98 8.54 -7.38 -12.26
C TYR A 98 7.91 -8.52 -11.43
N MET A 99 8.12 -8.51 -10.12
CA MET A 99 7.54 -9.52 -9.22
C MET A 99 6.01 -9.54 -9.27
N LEU A 100 5.38 -8.36 -9.28
CA LEU A 100 3.92 -8.28 -9.40
C LEU A 100 3.42 -8.79 -10.75
N LYS A 101 4.13 -8.49 -11.85
CA LYS A 101 3.78 -9.02 -13.18
C LYS A 101 3.94 -10.54 -13.27
N SER A 102 4.94 -11.09 -12.58
CA SER A 102 5.23 -12.53 -12.59
C SER A 102 4.36 -13.33 -11.61
N ASN A 103 3.62 -12.65 -10.72
CA ASN A 103 2.76 -13.31 -9.76
C ASN A 103 1.47 -13.78 -10.46
N PRO A 104 1.16 -15.11 -10.47
CA PRO A 104 -0.05 -15.65 -11.08
C PRO A 104 -1.35 -15.09 -10.49
N GLN A 105 -1.31 -14.62 -9.24
CA GLN A 105 -2.46 -14.01 -8.56
C GLN A 105 -2.72 -12.56 -9.02
N THR A 106 -1.72 -11.92 -9.67
CA THR A 106 -1.89 -10.58 -10.22
C THR A 106 -2.37 -10.70 -11.65
N GLN A 107 -3.68 -10.67 -11.85
CA GLN A 107 -4.26 -10.67 -13.18
C GLN A 107 -4.03 -9.29 -13.81
N LEU A 108 -3.11 -9.23 -14.80
CA LEU A 108 -2.91 -8.04 -15.60
C LEU A 108 -4.14 -7.78 -16.47
N ASN A 109 -4.51 -6.50 -16.61
CA ASN A 109 -5.70 -6.03 -17.32
C ASN A 109 -7.03 -6.43 -16.69
N GLU A 110 -7.02 -6.93 -15.45
CA GLU A 110 -8.23 -7.12 -14.67
C GLU A 110 -8.91 -5.76 -14.43
N GLU A 111 -10.20 -5.72 -14.68
CA GLU A 111 -11.04 -4.57 -14.38
C GLU A 111 -11.68 -4.78 -13.03
N LEU A 112 -11.40 -3.85 -12.11
CA LEU A 112 -11.93 -3.83 -10.75
C LEU A 112 -12.81 -2.60 -10.59
N THR A 113 -13.99 -2.74 -10.03
CA THR A 113 -14.81 -1.58 -9.69
C THR A 113 -14.95 -1.47 -8.17
N TYR A 114 -14.45 -0.37 -7.63
CA TYR A 114 -14.60 -0.07 -6.21
C TYR A 114 -15.94 0.61 -5.95
N LEU A 115 -16.74 0.01 -5.09
CA LEU A 115 -18.07 0.46 -4.71
C LEU A 115 -18.06 0.95 -3.26
N PHE A 116 -18.29 2.24 -3.06
CA PHE A 116 -18.34 2.86 -1.73
C PHE A 116 -19.79 3.10 -1.33
N GLY A 117 -20.35 2.18 -0.56
CA GLY A 117 -21.73 2.24 -0.08
C GLY A 117 -21.86 2.94 1.28
N ASN A 118 -23.00 2.76 1.93
CA ASN A 118 -23.25 3.33 3.25
C ASN A 118 -22.48 2.64 4.38
N THR A 119 -22.24 1.33 4.29
CA THR A 119 -21.73 0.47 5.37
C THR A 119 -20.27 0.05 5.20
N GLY A 120 -19.74 0.06 3.98
CA GLY A 120 -18.41 -0.43 3.69
C GLY A 120 -18.00 -0.28 2.24
N VAL A 121 -16.86 -0.87 1.94
CA VAL A 121 -16.27 -0.89 0.60
C VAL A 121 -16.41 -2.29 0.03
N LYS A 122 -16.91 -2.38 -1.18
CA LYS A 122 -16.98 -3.60 -1.98
C LYS A 122 -16.09 -3.46 -3.20
N VAL A 123 -15.60 -4.56 -3.73
CA VAL A 123 -14.87 -4.62 -5.01
C VAL A 123 -15.55 -5.63 -5.91
N GLU A 124 -15.93 -5.17 -7.06
CA GLU A 124 -16.45 -6.00 -8.14
C GLU A 124 -15.27 -6.44 -9.02
N LYS A 125 -15.17 -7.74 -9.25
CA LYS A 125 -14.19 -8.39 -10.12
C LYS A 125 -14.92 -9.28 -11.12
N GLY A 126 -15.17 -8.74 -12.30
CA GLY A 126 -16.06 -9.44 -13.28
C GLY A 126 -17.43 -9.66 -12.67
N ALA A 127 -17.90 -10.90 -12.57
CA ALA A 127 -19.19 -11.28 -11.98
C ALA A 127 -19.16 -11.48 -10.45
N ASN A 128 -18.03 -11.29 -9.78
CA ASN A 128 -17.91 -11.53 -8.34
C ASN A 128 -17.78 -10.22 -7.56
N ILE A 129 -18.62 -10.04 -6.54
CA ILE A 129 -18.49 -8.92 -5.60
C ILE A 129 -17.84 -9.40 -4.30
N GLU A 130 -16.67 -8.89 -4.01
CA GLU A 130 -15.95 -9.14 -2.77
C GLU A 130 -16.11 -7.99 -1.79
N HIS A 131 -16.41 -8.30 -0.52
CA HIS A 131 -16.40 -7.31 0.55
C HIS A 131 -14.97 -7.04 1.01
N MET A 132 -14.42 -5.86 0.72
CA MET A 132 -13.14 -5.44 1.29
C MET A 132 -13.24 -5.15 2.78
N GLY A 133 -14.40 -4.74 3.26
CA GLY A 133 -14.68 -4.54 4.67
C GLY A 133 -15.35 -3.22 5.02
N SER A 134 -15.49 -3.02 6.32
CA SER A 134 -16.05 -1.79 6.89
C SER A 134 -15.05 -0.63 6.77
N TYR A 135 -15.54 0.60 6.68
CA TYR A 135 -14.73 1.82 6.73
C TYR A 135 -13.81 1.91 7.94
N LYS A 136 -14.16 1.29 9.06
CA LYS A 136 -13.32 1.21 10.27
C LYS A 136 -11.97 0.51 10.05
N LYS A 137 -11.85 -0.32 9.02
CA LYS A 137 -10.58 -0.97 8.64
C LYS A 137 -9.64 -0.05 7.88
N ILE A 138 -10.14 1.07 7.34
CA ILE A 138 -9.32 2.07 6.66
C ILE A 138 -8.57 2.84 7.74
N TYR A 139 -7.26 2.62 7.82
CA TYR A 139 -6.42 3.28 8.81
C TYR A 139 -5.76 4.55 8.27
N ARG A 140 -5.61 4.66 6.95
CA ARG A 140 -4.92 5.77 6.31
C ARG A 140 -5.45 6.07 4.92
N VAL A 141 -5.55 7.35 4.62
CA VAL A 141 -5.89 7.86 3.28
C VAL A 141 -4.80 8.82 2.86
N TRP A 142 -4.21 8.57 1.70
CA TRP A 142 -3.29 9.50 1.06
C TRP A 142 -3.91 9.99 -0.23
N GLU A 143 -3.56 11.19 -0.60
CA GLU A 143 -4.07 11.83 -1.81
C GLU A 143 -2.96 12.58 -2.52
N ASP A 144 -2.87 12.45 -3.83
CA ASP A 144 -2.08 13.32 -4.68
C ASP A 144 -2.96 14.03 -5.73
N GLU A 145 -2.35 14.66 -6.70
CA GLU A 145 -3.10 15.39 -7.75
C GLU A 145 -3.97 14.47 -8.59
N LYS A 146 -3.60 13.20 -8.73
CA LYS A 146 -4.21 12.25 -9.69
C LYS A 146 -4.93 11.09 -9.03
N HIS A 147 -4.57 10.74 -7.78
CA HIS A 147 -5.04 9.52 -7.14
C HIS A 147 -5.41 9.71 -5.68
N PHE A 148 -6.35 8.89 -5.22
CA PHE A 148 -6.49 8.54 -3.82
C PHE A 148 -5.85 7.16 -3.57
N TYR A 149 -5.20 7.02 -2.42
CA TYR A 149 -4.60 5.77 -1.96
C TYR A 149 -5.22 5.43 -0.60
N ILE A 150 -5.93 4.30 -0.54
CA ILE A 150 -6.67 3.89 0.64
C ILE A 150 -6.02 2.64 1.22
N GLY A 151 -5.41 2.78 2.40
CA GLY A 151 -4.83 1.66 3.15
C GLY A 151 -5.87 1.04 4.08
N MET A 152 -6.22 -0.22 3.86
CA MET A 152 -7.17 -0.95 4.69
C MET A 152 -6.48 -1.85 5.71
N ASN A 153 -5.37 -2.48 5.33
CA ASN A 153 -4.50 -3.28 6.18
C ASN A 153 -3.04 -2.96 5.84
N GLU A 154 -2.08 -3.58 6.55
CA GLU A 154 -0.65 -3.37 6.24
C GLU A 154 -0.31 -3.72 4.78
N ASP A 155 -0.98 -4.68 4.18
CA ASP A 155 -0.72 -5.15 2.82
C ASP A 155 -1.72 -4.64 1.78
N ASP A 156 -2.95 -4.31 2.19
CA ASP A 156 -4.00 -3.89 1.28
C ASP A 156 -3.96 -2.38 1.01
N LEU A 157 -3.81 -2.06 -0.27
CA LEU A 157 -3.82 -0.68 -0.77
C LEU A 157 -4.70 -0.58 -2.02
N ALA A 158 -5.77 0.18 -1.94
CA ALA A 158 -6.54 0.56 -3.12
C ALA A 158 -5.97 1.87 -3.69
N VAL A 159 -5.74 1.89 -5.00
CA VAL A 159 -5.31 3.08 -5.75
C VAL A 159 -6.44 3.48 -6.69
N LEU A 160 -7.01 4.65 -6.45
CA LEU A 160 -8.20 5.15 -7.16
C LEU A 160 -7.81 6.37 -7.97
N PRO A 161 -7.80 6.31 -9.32
CA PRO A 161 -7.61 7.47 -10.17
C PRO A 161 -8.80 8.43 -10.04
N LYS A 162 -8.51 9.71 -9.90
CA LYS A 162 -9.54 10.74 -9.73
C LYS A 162 -10.39 10.97 -10.97
N ASP A 163 -9.84 10.71 -12.13
CA ASP A 163 -10.49 10.80 -13.42
C ASP A 163 -11.39 9.61 -13.79
N HIS A 164 -11.41 8.56 -12.94
CA HIS A 164 -12.20 7.36 -13.16
C HIS A 164 -13.50 7.28 -12.33
N PHE A 165 -13.86 8.33 -11.61
CA PHE A 165 -15.10 8.34 -10.83
C PHE A 165 -16.32 8.39 -11.78
N GLU A 166 -17.10 7.30 -11.82
CA GLU A 166 -18.34 7.22 -12.60
C GLU A 166 -19.55 7.76 -11.83
N VAL A 167 -19.58 7.51 -10.52
CA VAL A 167 -20.65 7.97 -9.64
C VAL A 167 -20.02 8.70 -8.45
N GLY A 168 -20.62 9.80 -8.06
CA GLY A 168 -20.15 10.66 -6.98
C GLY A 168 -19.14 11.72 -7.44
N ASP A 169 -19.09 12.82 -6.69
CA ASP A 169 -18.15 13.90 -6.96
C ASP A 169 -16.82 13.66 -6.26
N VAL A 170 -15.73 13.74 -7.03
CA VAL A 170 -14.34 13.57 -6.55
C VAL A 170 -13.99 14.55 -5.43
N GLY A 171 -14.52 15.78 -5.50
CA GLY A 171 -14.27 16.81 -4.51
C GLY A 171 -14.82 16.47 -3.13
N THR A 172 -15.96 15.76 -3.08
CA THR A 172 -16.62 15.36 -1.83
C THR A 172 -16.16 13.99 -1.32
N PHE A 173 -15.50 13.18 -2.15
CA PHE A 173 -15.06 11.83 -1.79
C PHE A 173 -14.11 11.81 -0.59
N ARG A 174 -13.17 12.76 -0.53
CA ARG A 174 -12.22 12.86 0.58
C ARG A 174 -12.96 13.01 1.90
N ASP A 175 -13.88 13.97 1.99
CA ASP A 175 -14.59 14.28 3.23
C ASP A 175 -15.49 13.10 3.63
N PHE A 176 -16.15 12.48 2.67
CA PHE A 176 -16.93 11.26 2.88
C PHE A 176 -16.09 10.12 3.47
N ILE A 177 -14.93 9.82 2.88
CA ILE A 177 -14.10 8.69 3.35
C ILE A 177 -13.53 8.96 4.74
N LEU A 178 -13.14 10.19 5.04
CA LEU A 178 -12.59 10.58 6.34
C LEU A 178 -13.64 10.58 7.44
N GLU A 179 -14.86 11.05 7.15
CA GLU A 179 -15.99 11.00 8.08
C GLU A 179 -16.33 9.56 8.47
N LYS A 180 -16.40 8.66 7.48
CA LYS A 180 -16.76 7.25 7.70
C LYS A 180 -15.67 6.43 8.36
N SER A 181 -14.40 6.68 8.04
CA SER A 181 -13.27 5.84 8.48
C SER A 181 -12.54 6.37 9.71
N ARG A 182 -12.54 7.68 9.94
CA ARG A 182 -11.66 8.37 10.89
C ARG A 182 -10.17 8.13 10.60
N ALA A 183 -9.82 7.83 9.36
CA ALA A 183 -8.47 7.53 8.93
C ALA A 183 -7.56 8.77 9.01
N ILE A 184 -6.26 8.53 9.15
CA ILE A 184 -5.26 9.59 9.08
C ILE A 184 -5.10 10.01 7.62
N TYR A 185 -5.33 11.29 7.34
CA TYR A 185 -5.20 11.85 6.01
C TYR A 185 -3.83 12.49 5.77
N THR A 186 -3.30 12.36 4.54
CA THR A 186 -2.06 13.02 4.13
C THR A 186 -2.15 13.46 2.67
N TRP A 187 -2.03 14.76 2.43
CA TRP A 187 -1.93 15.34 1.09
C TRP A 187 -0.50 15.31 0.57
N LYS A 188 -0.31 14.96 -0.70
CA LYS A 188 0.99 14.89 -1.39
C LYS A 188 2.08 14.23 -0.53
N PRO A 189 1.93 12.95 -0.17
CA PRO A 189 2.87 12.28 0.70
C PRO A 189 4.23 12.18 0.02
N THR A 190 5.26 12.69 0.69
CA THR A 190 6.65 12.54 0.26
C THR A 190 7.34 11.47 1.06
N ARG A 191 8.43 10.91 0.53
CA ARG A 191 9.26 9.93 1.24
C ARG A 191 9.82 10.51 2.54
N VAL A 192 10.30 11.74 2.48
CA VAL A 192 10.93 12.43 3.62
C VAL A 192 9.91 12.69 4.73
N ASP A 193 8.74 13.25 4.37
CA ASP A 193 7.68 13.52 5.35
C ASP A 193 7.22 12.26 6.07
N ASN A 194 7.09 11.15 5.35
CA ASN A 194 6.66 9.90 5.97
C ASN A 194 7.73 9.31 6.89
N VAL A 195 9.02 9.41 6.55
CA VAL A 195 10.11 8.99 7.44
C VAL A 195 10.12 9.82 8.72
N ILE A 196 10.01 11.15 8.60
CA ILE A 196 9.99 12.06 9.75
C ILE A 196 8.76 11.79 10.62
N LYS A 197 7.56 11.72 10.03
CA LYS A 197 6.30 11.45 10.76
C LYS A 197 6.34 10.10 11.48
N GLN A 198 6.86 9.05 10.84
CA GLN A 198 7.01 7.75 11.49
C GLN A 198 8.02 7.78 12.64
N ASN A 199 9.13 8.54 12.51
CA ASN A 199 10.10 8.68 13.58
C ASN A 199 9.51 9.42 14.79
N ILE A 200 8.77 10.50 14.54
CA ILE A 200 8.08 11.26 15.60
C ILE A 200 7.04 10.37 16.29
N LEU A 201 6.25 9.61 15.53
CA LEU A 201 5.25 8.70 16.10
C LEU A 201 5.90 7.62 16.97
N ASN A 202 6.96 6.96 16.47
CA ASN A 202 7.67 5.94 17.22
C ASN A 202 8.33 6.52 18.48
N PHE A 203 8.86 7.75 18.41
CA PHE A 203 9.40 8.44 19.58
C PHE A 203 8.31 8.70 20.62
N LYS A 204 7.14 9.22 20.21
CA LYS A 204 6.01 9.44 21.11
C LYS A 204 5.55 8.15 21.79
N VAL A 205 5.42 7.05 21.02
CA VAL A 205 5.03 5.74 21.56
C VAL A 205 6.04 5.26 22.60
N ARG A 206 7.35 5.35 22.32
CA ARG A 206 8.40 4.98 23.29
C ARG A 206 8.34 5.82 24.56
N MET A 207 8.17 7.14 24.42
CA MET A 207 8.05 8.04 25.59
C MET A 207 6.82 7.71 26.44
N THR A 208 5.70 7.35 25.82
CA THR A 208 4.50 6.94 26.56
C THR A 208 4.72 5.62 27.30
N GLN A 209 5.38 4.64 26.65
CA GLN A 209 5.72 3.36 27.28
C GLN A 209 6.67 3.53 28.46
N MET A 210 7.71 4.38 28.34
CA MET A 210 8.62 4.69 29.45
C MET A 210 7.90 5.34 30.64
N ARG A 211 6.96 6.25 30.38
CA ARG A 211 6.16 6.89 31.46
C ARG A 211 5.22 5.91 32.16
N MET A 212 4.63 4.96 31.40
CA MET A 212 3.77 3.93 32.02
C MET A 212 4.59 2.95 32.85
N GLY A 213 5.77 2.51 32.38
CA GLY A 213 6.66 1.64 33.16
C GLY A 213 7.20 2.29 34.43
N ALA A 214 7.55 3.58 34.39
CA ALA A 214 8.00 4.31 35.58
C ALA A 214 6.89 4.43 36.69
N ASN A 215 5.62 4.55 36.26
CA ASN A 215 4.50 4.62 37.21
C ASN A 215 4.11 3.26 37.81
N GLU A 216 4.56 2.14 37.24
CA GLU A 216 4.37 0.79 37.80
C GLU A 216 5.45 0.42 38.81
N GLU A 217 6.65 1.02 38.75
CA GLU A 217 7.73 0.81 39.69
C GLU A 217 7.58 1.67 41.01
N GLU A 218 6.72 2.71 40.96
CA GLU A 218 6.43 3.56 42.16
C GLU A 218 5.23 3.07 43.00
N LYS A 219 4.61 1.95 42.65
CA LYS A 219 3.51 1.33 43.42
C LYS A 219 3.94 0.03 44.08
#